data_5dddce56cdacdebea699ebe3c30bf37d
#
_entry.id   5dddce56cdacdebea699ebe3c30bf37d
#
_cell.length_a   1.000
_cell.length_b   1.000
_cell.length_c   1.000
_cell.angle_alpha   90.00
_cell.angle_beta   90.00
_cell.angle_gamma   90.00
#
_symmetry.space_group_name_H-M   'P 1'
#
loop_
_entity.id
_entity.type
_entity.pdbx_description
1 polymer ?
#
loop_
_entity_poly.entity_id
_entity_poly.type
_entity_poly.pdbx_seq_one_letter_code
_entity_poly.pdbx_strand_id
1 'polypeptide(L)'
;MKKIVALLLAMILVIGVLAACSPSAPAQTTPDPAPTEDPGTGAPAETTAPVDESAEPAKKIYYSVLSSDHSSLNFLDNVDTPVENVATYCMSYLYRQYPNEEGNGYIWICDIAAEEPIQVDDYNWQIKIREDAKWNNGDPINADTFMFTFKQQLDPVMMPRMSTFLASNAITIVNAEQYSMQNAEGGIATAWEDVGIKKIDDYTIQITTVDVNTADQVMNHFYNRNSVPCYEPLWNECLSSDGLTTSYGSDLDHFMGCGPYIFDTWTYDSVQTYVKNPDHWMAEYFNYDEVQYRVVPEQNARIELWEQGQLDISTPNGDTLETYIDDPRLVEYGSNSVFHIDINCKNPNNPISGSDNYRKAIYHALDRETIAKNLFGHMEPAGWYVSAQAGILSEGARIYRESEYGKAVEELVASWSAEGHTTGYNPELALEYLNKAYAECNVPADTVINIIMAYDPSETHWDKTAQFIQEEFPKIFENRVTVEIKNYSGISTTEYKKQGDDGWDLSPNDWARGAARTYPYEGFYYFTSGYSGAPNNYFNDEFDAQFAYCREIQNGDYETLLQETQKLEEIYLEHVVQCPVVQDVVYELHSDRLVLPVYTYIPGFGWGTCYGDIVE
;
A
#
# COMPACT_ATOMS: atom_id res chain seq x y z
N MET A 1 -26.88 -38.35 13.25
CA MET A 1 -26.70 -37.15 12.44
C MET A 1 -27.34 -37.25 11.03
N LYS A 2 -28.35 -38.08 10.78
CA LYS A 2 -29.04 -38.19 9.47
C LYS A 2 -30.53 -37.79 9.52
N LYS A 3 -31.00 -37.15 10.59
CA LYS A 3 -32.41 -36.76 10.77
C LYS A 3 -32.64 -35.25 10.99
N ILE A 4 -31.59 -34.42 10.88
CA ILE A 4 -31.69 -32.95 11.06
C ILE A 4 -31.58 -32.22 9.70
N VAL A 5 -31.11 -32.85 8.64
CA VAL A 5 -31.00 -32.25 7.29
C VAL A 5 -32.32 -32.27 6.50
N ALA A 6 -33.31 -33.04 6.93
CA ALA A 6 -34.60 -33.16 6.23
C ALA A 6 -35.67 -32.11 6.62
N LEU A 7 -35.39 -31.25 7.62
CA LEU A 7 -36.36 -30.27 8.09
C LEU A 7 -36.08 -28.83 7.61
N LEU A 8 -34.96 -28.59 6.97
CA LEU A 8 -34.56 -27.25 6.44
C LEU A 8 -34.84 -27.07 4.94
N LEU A 9 -35.28 -28.12 4.24
CA LEU A 9 -35.63 -28.07 2.82
C LEU A 9 -37.13 -27.95 2.54
N ALA A 10 -37.98 -27.87 3.57
CA ALA A 10 -39.46 -27.80 3.43
C ALA A 10 -40.05 -26.40 3.69
N MET A 11 -39.24 -25.35 3.89
CA MET A 11 -39.72 -23.99 4.21
C MET A 11 -39.43 -22.92 3.13
N ILE A 12 -39.02 -23.32 1.93
CA ILE A 12 -38.75 -22.39 0.81
C ILE A 12 -39.74 -22.51 -0.34
N LEU A 13 -40.92 -23.13 -0.17
CA LEU A 13 -41.83 -23.40 -1.27
C LEU A 13 -43.30 -22.91 -1.06
N VAL A 14 -43.50 -21.85 -0.28
CA VAL A 14 -44.81 -21.20 -0.18
C VAL A 14 -44.64 -19.69 -0.01
N ILE A 15 -44.29 -18.96 -1.08
CA ILE A 15 -44.68 -17.56 -1.34
C ILE A 15 -44.44 -17.32 -2.85
N GLY A 16 -45.44 -17.61 -3.60
CA GLY A 16 -45.49 -17.24 -4.98
C GLY A 16 -46.92 -17.51 -5.47
N VAL A 17 -47.79 -16.57 -5.38
CA VAL A 17 -48.93 -16.27 -6.23
C VAL A 17 -49.78 -15.19 -5.57
N LEU A 18 -49.74 -13.97 -6.09
CA LEU A 18 -50.87 -13.07 -6.23
C LEU A 18 -50.40 -11.87 -7.10
N ALA A 19 -50.61 -12.07 -8.40
CA ALA A 19 -50.52 -11.00 -9.39
C ALA A 19 -51.93 -10.54 -9.76
N ALA A 20 -51.97 -9.29 -10.20
CA ALA A 20 -52.99 -8.68 -11.03
C ALA A 20 -54.21 -8.05 -10.36
N CYS A 21 -54.26 -6.71 -10.48
CA CYS A 21 -55.34 -6.00 -11.18
C CYS A 21 -55.06 -4.49 -11.24
N SER A 22 -54.79 -4.00 -12.45
CA SER A 22 -54.94 -2.58 -12.84
C SER A 22 -56.41 -2.27 -13.08
N PRO A 23 -56.88 -0.99 -13.02
CA PRO A 23 -57.38 -0.41 -14.25
C PRO A 23 -56.96 1.05 -14.54
N SER A 24 -56.60 1.25 -15.79
CA SER A 24 -56.88 2.27 -16.83
C SER A 24 -57.18 3.73 -16.43
N ALA A 25 -56.48 4.58 -17.15
CA ALA A 25 -56.66 6.02 -17.33
C ALA A 25 -57.99 6.39 -18.03
N PRO A 26 -58.35 7.67 -18.06
CA PRO A 26 -58.65 8.25 -19.36
C PRO A 26 -57.94 9.57 -19.69
N ALA A 27 -57.93 9.82 -21.00
CA ALA A 27 -57.12 10.72 -21.78
C ALA A 27 -57.65 12.17 -21.88
N GLN A 28 -56.69 13.04 -22.24
CA GLN A 28 -56.75 14.18 -23.16
C GLN A 28 -57.84 15.24 -23.09
N THR A 29 -57.36 16.51 -23.07
CA THR A 29 -57.73 17.48 -24.14
C THR A 29 -56.72 18.64 -24.15
N THR A 30 -56.07 18.84 -25.28
CA THR A 30 -55.51 20.11 -25.75
C THR A 30 -56.61 21.04 -26.26
N PRO A 31 -56.41 22.39 -26.28
CA PRO A 31 -56.31 23.06 -27.57
C PRO A 31 -55.24 24.19 -27.64
N ASP A 32 -54.68 24.32 -28.80
CA ASP A 32 -53.94 25.42 -29.44
C ASP A 32 -54.92 26.45 -30.06
N PRO A 33 -54.47 27.57 -30.74
CA PRO A 33 -53.26 28.42 -30.66
C PRO A 33 -53.53 29.96 -30.72
N ALA A 34 -52.50 30.73 -30.48
CA ALA A 34 -52.05 32.07 -30.93
C ALA A 34 -53.05 33.20 -31.36
N PRO A 35 -52.64 34.48 -31.26
CA PRO A 35 -51.75 35.05 -32.26
C PRO A 35 -50.70 36.08 -31.75
N THR A 36 -49.69 36.25 -32.62
CA THR A 36 -48.58 37.20 -32.71
C THR A 36 -48.94 38.67 -32.56
N GLU A 37 -48.05 39.45 -31.94
CA GLU A 37 -47.61 40.82 -32.37
C GLU A 37 -46.28 41.22 -31.73
N ASP A 38 -45.33 41.63 -32.53
CA ASP A 38 -44.03 42.28 -32.31
C ASP A 38 -44.15 43.74 -32.83
N PRO A 39 -43.22 44.70 -32.60
CA PRO A 39 -42.03 44.82 -31.75
C PRO A 39 -41.99 46.11 -30.91
N GLY A 40 -41.14 46.15 -29.89
CA GLY A 40 -40.82 47.37 -29.16
C GLY A 40 -39.45 47.32 -28.47
N THR A 41 -38.53 48.03 -29.05
CA THR A 41 -37.18 48.30 -28.56
C THR A 41 -37.15 48.94 -27.16
N GLY A 42 -36.41 48.28 -26.22
CA GLY A 42 -36.07 48.89 -24.93
C GLY A 42 -35.06 48.01 -24.21
N ALA A 43 -33.83 48.47 -24.12
CA ALA A 43 -32.78 47.84 -23.34
C ALA A 43 -33.18 47.76 -21.85
N PRO A 44 -33.04 46.58 -21.19
CA PRO A 44 -33.22 46.53 -19.74
C PRO A 44 -31.91 46.97 -19.07
N ALA A 45 -32.06 47.89 -18.12
CA ALA A 45 -31.02 48.23 -17.14
C ALA A 45 -30.62 46.95 -16.37
N GLU A 46 -29.32 46.72 -16.22
CA GLU A 46 -28.76 45.75 -15.28
C GLU A 46 -29.26 46.08 -13.87
N THR A 47 -30.20 45.32 -13.39
CA THR A 47 -30.53 45.30 -11.97
C THR A 47 -29.55 44.30 -11.33
N THR A 48 -28.46 44.79 -10.80
CA THR A 48 -27.64 44.01 -9.84
C THR A 48 -28.56 43.69 -8.66
N ALA A 49 -28.94 42.41 -8.52
CA ALA A 49 -29.55 41.93 -7.29
C ALA A 49 -28.56 42.21 -6.13
N PRO A 50 -29.04 42.64 -4.95
CA PRO A 50 -28.18 42.77 -3.80
C PRO A 50 -27.58 41.39 -3.50
N VAL A 51 -26.25 41.31 -3.43
CA VAL A 51 -25.57 40.15 -2.86
C VAL A 51 -26.01 40.11 -1.40
N ASP A 52 -26.65 39.03 -1.02
CA ASP A 52 -27.02 38.76 0.38
C ASP A 52 -25.73 38.52 1.16
N GLU A 53 -25.19 39.55 1.80
CA GLU A 53 -23.99 39.47 2.64
C GLU A 53 -24.18 38.65 3.91
N SER A 54 -25.32 37.97 4.08
CA SER A 54 -25.65 37.15 5.25
C SER A 54 -25.61 35.64 4.99
N ALA A 55 -25.27 35.16 3.81
CA ALA A 55 -25.07 33.74 3.55
C ALA A 55 -23.77 33.31 4.24
N GLU A 56 -23.88 32.43 5.24
CA GLU A 56 -22.69 31.73 5.74
C GLU A 56 -21.99 31.04 4.58
N PRO A 57 -20.64 31.06 4.51
CA PRO A 57 -19.89 30.37 3.46
C PRO A 57 -20.30 28.90 3.43
N ALA A 58 -20.40 28.34 2.24
CA ALA A 58 -20.72 26.93 2.08
C ALA A 58 -19.67 26.08 2.83
N LYS A 59 -20.15 25.04 3.53
CA LYS A 59 -19.29 24.14 4.30
C LYS A 59 -18.38 23.35 3.36
N LYS A 60 -17.08 23.37 3.61
CA LYS A 60 -16.08 22.60 2.86
C LYS A 60 -16.09 21.16 3.31
N ILE A 61 -16.78 20.30 2.57
CA ILE A 61 -16.89 18.86 2.88
C ILE A 61 -16.11 18.06 1.84
N TYR A 62 -15.12 17.29 2.30
CA TYR A 62 -14.43 16.31 1.48
C TYR A 62 -15.18 14.98 1.53
N TYR A 63 -15.56 14.46 0.36
CA TYR A 63 -16.28 13.20 0.20
C TYR A 63 -15.35 12.09 -0.33
N SER A 64 -15.21 11.03 0.42
CA SER A 64 -14.39 9.88 0.04
C SER A 64 -15.11 8.55 0.25
N VAL A 65 -14.44 7.45 -0.07
CA VAL A 65 -15.03 6.12 -0.06
C VAL A 65 -14.09 5.09 0.56
N LEU A 66 -14.66 4.10 1.22
CA LEU A 66 -14.00 2.89 1.69
C LEU A 66 -14.58 1.67 0.97
N SER A 67 -13.74 0.68 0.68
CA SER A 67 -14.20 -0.62 0.16
C SER A 67 -14.81 -1.51 1.24
N SER A 68 -14.37 -1.34 2.48
CA SER A 68 -14.86 -2.04 3.67
C SER A 68 -14.69 -1.12 4.86
N ASP A 69 -15.47 -1.35 5.91
CA ASP A 69 -15.26 -0.65 7.18
C ASP A 69 -14.06 -1.24 7.95
N HIS A 70 -13.52 -0.50 8.91
CA HIS A 70 -12.52 -1.02 9.83
C HIS A 70 -13.14 -1.89 10.91
N SER A 71 -12.39 -2.86 11.41
CA SER A 71 -12.87 -3.81 12.43
C SER A 71 -12.84 -3.22 13.84
N SER A 72 -11.99 -2.24 14.09
CA SER A 72 -11.77 -1.64 15.43
C SER A 72 -11.00 -0.32 15.30
N LEU A 73 -11.16 0.55 16.30
CA LEU A 73 -10.36 1.78 16.51
C LEU A 73 -9.21 1.54 17.51
N ASN A 74 -8.91 0.29 17.85
CA ASN A 74 -7.75 -0.03 18.68
C ASN A 74 -6.47 -0.01 17.84
N PHE A 75 -5.80 1.13 17.78
CA PHE A 75 -4.57 1.32 16.99
C PHE A 75 -3.38 0.48 17.45
N LEU A 76 -3.42 -0.11 18.63
CA LEU A 76 -2.36 -1.00 19.10
C LEU A 76 -2.45 -2.39 18.47
N ASP A 77 -3.62 -2.79 17.98
CA ASP A 77 -3.84 -4.13 17.40
C ASP A 77 -4.45 -4.13 16.00
N ASN A 78 -5.19 -3.09 15.59
CA ASN A 78 -5.80 -3.05 14.27
C ASN A 78 -4.75 -2.74 13.19
N VAL A 79 -4.65 -3.61 12.18
CA VAL A 79 -3.78 -3.48 11.00
C VAL A 79 -4.56 -3.24 9.70
N ASP A 80 -5.87 -3.07 9.77
CA ASP A 80 -6.73 -2.84 8.61
C ASP A 80 -6.40 -1.50 7.94
N THR A 81 -6.37 -1.47 6.62
CA THR A 81 -6.10 -0.23 5.86
C THR A 81 -7.12 0.88 6.14
N PRO A 82 -8.45 0.63 6.23
CA PRO A 82 -9.42 1.69 6.48
C PRO A 82 -9.21 2.49 7.77
N VAL A 83 -8.60 1.92 8.81
CA VAL A 83 -8.35 2.63 10.08
C VAL A 83 -7.31 3.73 9.96
N GLU A 84 -6.47 3.71 8.89
CA GLU A 84 -5.50 4.80 8.61
C GLU A 84 -6.19 6.15 8.41
N ASN A 85 -7.39 6.15 7.80
CA ASN A 85 -8.14 7.40 7.62
C ASN A 85 -8.55 7.99 8.97
N VAL A 86 -9.00 7.14 9.90
CA VAL A 86 -9.33 7.59 11.26
C VAL A 86 -8.08 8.09 11.97
N ALA A 87 -6.95 7.38 11.84
CA ALA A 87 -5.67 7.81 12.40
C ALA A 87 -5.24 9.17 11.85
N THR A 88 -5.34 9.37 10.52
CA THR A 88 -4.94 10.60 9.83
C THR A 88 -5.72 11.82 10.30
N TYR A 89 -7.04 11.70 10.48
CA TYR A 89 -7.91 12.83 10.81
C TYR A 89 -8.20 12.95 12.30
N CYS A 90 -8.43 11.84 13.00
CA CYS A 90 -8.95 11.86 14.38
C CYS A 90 -7.88 11.60 15.45
N MET A 91 -6.65 11.29 15.02
CA MET A 91 -5.50 11.12 15.91
C MET A 91 -4.37 12.08 15.55
N SER A 92 -3.45 12.26 16.50
CA SER A 92 -2.17 12.94 16.29
C SER A 92 -1.01 11.99 16.52
N TYR A 93 0.11 12.29 15.89
CA TYR A 93 1.36 11.53 15.96
C TYR A 93 2.45 12.36 16.62
N LEU A 94 3.62 11.80 16.85
CA LEU A 94 4.75 12.63 17.25
C LEU A 94 5.18 13.57 16.13
N TYR A 95 5.23 13.07 14.89
CA TYR A 95 5.61 13.86 13.70
C TYR A 95 4.60 13.61 12.58
N ARG A 96 4.50 14.56 11.63
CA ARG A 96 3.70 14.42 10.41
C ARG A 96 4.50 14.79 9.18
N GLN A 97 4.13 14.21 8.07
CA GLN A 97 4.52 14.69 6.75
C GLN A 97 3.59 15.83 6.35
N TYR A 98 4.17 16.87 5.75
CA TYR A 98 3.45 18.03 5.25
C TYR A 98 3.98 18.41 3.86
N PRO A 99 3.14 18.87 2.90
CA PRO A 99 3.60 19.22 1.57
C PRO A 99 4.74 20.24 1.63
N ASN A 100 5.76 20.08 0.79
CA ASN A 100 6.78 21.12 0.63
C ASN A 100 6.24 22.31 -0.20
N GLU A 101 6.95 23.44 -0.20
CA GLU A 101 6.52 24.66 -0.91
C GLU A 101 6.45 24.45 -2.43
N GLU A 102 7.27 23.57 -2.99
CA GLU A 102 7.31 23.26 -4.41
C GLU A 102 6.16 22.35 -4.86
N GLY A 103 5.46 21.67 -3.95
CA GLY A 103 4.37 20.75 -4.27
C GLY A 103 4.80 19.42 -4.93
N ASN A 104 6.06 19.04 -4.77
CA ASN A 104 6.64 17.84 -5.36
C ASN A 104 7.28 16.87 -4.35
N GLY A 105 7.02 17.10 -3.07
CA GLY A 105 7.55 16.30 -1.97
C GLY A 105 6.88 16.66 -0.65
N TYR A 106 7.44 16.19 0.44
CA TYR A 106 7.00 16.56 1.79
C TYR A 106 8.19 16.97 2.67
N ILE A 107 7.87 17.70 3.71
CA ILE A 107 8.76 18.00 4.83
C ILE A 107 8.19 17.38 6.10
N TRP A 108 9.05 17.16 7.09
CA TRP A 108 8.61 16.79 8.42
C TRP A 108 8.15 18.00 9.20
N ILE A 109 7.01 17.88 9.87
CA ILE A 109 6.52 18.85 10.84
C ILE A 109 6.26 18.16 12.18
N CYS A 110 6.42 18.92 13.27
CA CYS A 110 6.13 18.47 14.61
C CYS A 110 4.61 18.51 14.85
N ASP A 111 4.02 17.39 15.30
CA ASP A 111 2.61 17.34 15.70
C ASP A 111 2.52 17.34 17.24
N ILE A 112 2.58 16.18 17.92
CA ILE A 112 2.68 16.10 19.38
C ILE A 112 4.09 16.41 19.86
N ALA A 113 5.12 16.14 19.07
CA ALA A 113 6.47 16.58 19.39
C ALA A 113 6.57 18.12 19.34
N ALA A 114 7.35 18.69 20.26
CA ALA A 114 7.59 20.14 20.34
C ALA A 114 8.68 20.62 19.37
N GLU A 115 9.59 19.75 19.00
CA GLU A 115 10.74 19.99 18.13
C GLU A 115 11.19 18.69 17.47
N GLU A 116 12.13 18.78 16.51
CA GLU A 116 12.77 17.60 15.92
C GLU A 116 13.44 16.73 16.98
N PRO A 117 13.62 15.42 16.72
CA PRO A 117 14.26 14.53 17.68
C PRO A 117 15.70 14.96 17.95
N ILE A 118 16.08 15.05 19.22
CA ILE A 118 17.40 15.50 19.68
C ILE A 118 18.32 14.30 19.77
N GLN A 119 19.38 14.27 18.99
CA GLN A 119 20.44 13.26 19.11
C GLN A 119 21.28 13.53 20.35
N VAL A 120 21.27 12.60 21.31
CA VAL A 120 22.07 12.67 22.53
C VAL A 120 23.46 12.06 22.30
N ASP A 121 23.48 10.93 21.60
CA ASP A 121 24.67 10.23 21.11
C ASP A 121 24.29 9.35 19.90
N ASP A 122 25.18 8.50 19.42
CA ASP A 122 24.98 7.68 18.22
C ASP A 122 23.73 6.78 18.28
N TYR A 123 23.29 6.40 19.48
CA TYR A 123 22.20 5.43 19.70
C TYR A 123 21.02 6.00 20.49
N ASN A 124 21.15 7.18 21.09
CA ASN A 124 20.13 7.74 21.97
C ASN A 124 19.51 9.01 21.38
N TRP A 125 18.19 9.00 21.31
CA TRP A 125 17.38 10.09 20.81
C TRP A 125 16.38 10.55 21.86
N GLN A 126 16.24 11.85 22.06
CA GLN A 126 15.20 12.42 22.93
C GLN A 126 14.13 13.09 22.07
N ILE A 127 12.87 12.83 22.43
CA ILE A 127 11.69 13.43 21.80
C ILE A 127 10.98 14.24 22.88
N LYS A 128 10.90 15.56 22.66
CA LYS A 128 10.14 16.46 23.53
C LYS A 128 8.70 16.52 23.07
N ILE A 129 7.78 16.45 24.02
CA ILE A 129 6.34 16.55 23.83
C ILE A 129 5.91 17.98 24.12
N ARG A 130 5.05 18.56 23.30
CA ARG A 130 4.53 19.91 23.50
C ARG A 130 3.60 19.97 24.71
N GLU A 131 3.67 21.05 25.48
CA GLU A 131 2.90 21.19 26.73
C GLU A 131 1.40 21.48 26.51
N ASP A 132 1.01 21.92 25.29
CA ASP A 132 -0.36 22.23 24.92
C ASP A 132 -1.09 21.09 24.20
N ALA A 133 -0.42 19.92 23.99
CA ALA A 133 -1.06 18.75 23.45
C ALA A 133 -2.11 18.19 24.42
N LYS A 134 -3.30 17.92 23.89
CA LYS A 134 -4.43 17.45 24.70
C LYS A 134 -5.34 16.48 23.95
N TRP A 135 -5.99 15.62 24.66
CA TRP A 135 -7.09 14.81 24.18
C TRP A 135 -8.33 15.66 23.88
N ASN A 136 -9.26 15.15 23.09
CA ASN A 136 -10.51 15.86 22.75
C ASN A 136 -11.38 16.19 23.98
N ASN A 137 -11.18 15.50 25.12
CA ASN A 137 -11.82 15.81 26.39
C ASN A 137 -11.07 16.89 27.22
N GLY A 138 -9.92 17.36 26.71
CA GLY A 138 -9.09 18.39 27.34
C GLY A 138 -7.99 17.88 28.28
N ASP A 139 -7.89 16.57 28.52
CA ASP A 139 -6.82 15.98 29.32
C ASP A 139 -5.45 16.15 28.60
N PRO A 140 -4.35 16.38 29.33
CA PRO A 140 -3.05 16.59 28.73
C PRO A 140 -2.46 15.31 28.13
N ILE A 141 -1.70 15.47 27.05
CA ILE A 141 -0.83 14.44 26.48
C ILE A 141 0.60 14.76 26.90
N ASN A 142 1.30 13.81 27.50
CA ASN A 142 2.65 14.00 28.05
C ASN A 142 3.50 12.72 27.91
N ALA A 143 4.67 12.69 28.53
CA ALA A 143 5.57 11.54 28.49
C ALA A 143 4.93 10.28 29.10
N ASP A 144 4.11 10.39 30.15
CA ASP A 144 3.42 9.22 30.73
C ASP A 144 2.43 8.59 29.75
N THR A 145 1.77 9.41 28.90
CA THR A 145 0.90 8.93 27.83
C THR A 145 1.65 7.99 26.88
N PHE A 146 2.85 8.38 26.44
CA PHE A 146 3.66 7.56 25.53
C PHE A 146 4.29 6.36 26.23
N MET A 147 4.73 6.51 27.49
CA MET A 147 5.23 5.37 28.28
C MET A 147 4.14 4.31 28.46
N PHE A 148 2.91 4.72 28.71
CA PHE A 148 1.75 3.83 28.78
C PHE A 148 1.49 3.19 27.42
N THR A 149 1.34 4.00 26.36
CA THR A 149 1.05 3.54 24.99
C THR A 149 2.05 2.48 24.52
N PHE A 150 3.32 2.79 24.59
CA PHE A 150 4.37 1.88 24.08
C PHE A 150 4.47 0.60 24.90
N LYS A 151 4.20 0.68 26.21
CA LYS A 151 4.15 -0.51 27.06
C LYS A 151 2.97 -1.42 26.70
N GLN A 152 1.79 -0.86 26.41
CA GLN A 152 0.64 -1.64 25.95
C GLN A 152 0.87 -2.21 24.54
N GLN A 153 1.47 -1.42 23.65
CA GLN A 153 1.76 -1.89 22.28
C GLN A 153 2.78 -3.03 22.24
N LEU A 154 3.70 -3.09 23.21
CA LEU A 154 4.68 -4.17 23.36
C LEU A 154 4.26 -5.25 24.38
N ASP A 155 3.01 -5.24 24.88
CA ASP A 155 2.56 -6.15 25.94
C ASP A 155 2.75 -7.63 25.53
N PRO A 156 3.58 -8.40 26.26
CA PRO A 156 3.88 -9.79 25.92
C PRO A 156 2.74 -10.77 26.22
N VAL A 157 1.68 -10.30 26.90
CA VAL A 157 0.49 -11.13 27.24
C VAL A 157 -0.59 -10.94 26.18
N MET A 158 -0.92 -9.70 25.83
CA MET A 158 -1.91 -9.40 24.79
C MET A 158 -1.34 -9.58 23.38
N MET A 159 -0.03 -9.38 23.21
CA MET A 159 0.70 -9.51 21.95
C MET A 159 0.04 -8.75 20.79
N PRO A 160 -0.16 -7.43 20.90
CA PRO A 160 -0.80 -6.65 19.86
C PRO A 160 -0.06 -6.75 18.53
N ARG A 161 -0.80 -6.78 17.42
CA ARG A 161 -0.21 -6.92 16.07
C ARG A 161 0.72 -5.77 15.66
N MET A 162 0.54 -4.58 16.25
CA MET A 162 1.41 -3.43 16.01
C MET A 162 2.72 -3.46 16.80
N SER A 163 2.95 -4.45 17.66
CA SER A 163 4.19 -4.57 18.46
C SER A 163 5.46 -4.65 17.60
N THR A 164 5.41 -5.39 16.51
CA THR A 164 6.55 -5.55 15.59
C THR A 164 6.90 -4.23 14.90
N PHE A 165 5.90 -3.41 14.54
CA PHE A 165 6.14 -2.12 13.91
C PHE A 165 6.78 -1.11 14.86
N LEU A 166 6.38 -1.09 16.14
CA LEU A 166 7.05 -0.26 17.14
C LEU A 166 8.45 -0.78 17.45
N ALA A 167 8.62 -2.09 17.56
CA ALA A 167 9.92 -2.67 17.89
C ALA A 167 10.98 -2.46 16.80
N SER A 168 10.57 -2.61 15.52
CA SER A 168 11.47 -2.53 14.38
C SER A 168 10.72 -2.17 13.10
N ASN A 169 10.88 -0.95 12.65
CA ASN A 169 10.38 -0.45 11.36
C ASN A 169 11.47 0.43 10.72
N ALA A 170 11.35 1.76 10.73
CA ALA A 170 12.42 2.65 10.25
C ALA A 170 13.65 2.66 11.18
N ILE A 171 13.46 2.42 12.47
CA ILE A 171 14.51 2.17 13.46
C ILE A 171 14.22 0.89 14.23
N THR A 172 15.24 0.28 14.82
CA THR A 172 15.11 -0.87 15.74
C THR A 172 15.37 -0.42 17.18
N ILE A 173 14.36 -0.56 18.04
CA ILE A 173 14.45 -0.17 19.44
C ILE A 173 15.06 -1.30 20.27
N VAL A 174 16.07 -0.99 21.09
CA VAL A 174 16.78 -1.97 21.92
C VAL A 174 15.80 -2.78 22.79
N ASN A 175 15.89 -4.11 22.71
CA ASN A 175 15.10 -5.09 23.45
C ASN A 175 13.58 -5.01 23.31
N ALA A 176 13.03 -4.17 22.41
CA ALA A 176 11.58 -4.03 22.27
C ALA A 176 10.94 -5.32 21.73
N GLU A 177 11.50 -5.92 20.68
CA GLU A 177 11.05 -7.20 20.16
C GLU A 177 11.22 -8.34 21.17
N GLN A 178 12.35 -8.40 21.86
CA GLN A 178 12.59 -9.42 22.88
C GLN A 178 11.56 -9.31 24.03
N TYR A 179 11.21 -8.07 24.44
CA TYR A 179 10.18 -7.84 25.45
C TYR A 179 8.80 -8.30 24.99
N SER A 180 8.39 -7.93 23.79
CA SER A 180 7.06 -8.29 23.27
C SER A 180 6.92 -9.79 23.03
N MET A 181 8.00 -10.48 22.63
CA MET A 181 8.02 -11.90 22.29
C MET A 181 8.48 -12.81 23.43
N GLN A 182 8.70 -12.28 24.66
CA GLN A 182 9.27 -13.05 25.77
C GLN A 182 8.43 -14.27 26.20
N ASN A 183 7.12 -14.26 25.97
CA ASN A 183 6.21 -15.36 26.28
C ASN A 183 6.04 -16.36 25.12
N ALA A 184 6.62 -16.09 23.94
CA ALA A 184 6.61 -17.01 22.80
C ALA A 184 7.56 -18.19 23.03
N GLU A 185 7.42 -19.25 22.23
CA GLU A 185 8.32 -20.40 22.27
C GLU A 185 9.77 -19.95 21.95
N GLY A 186 10.69 -20.20 22.86
CA GLY A 186 12.09 -19.75 22.74
C GLY A 186 12.33 -18.29 23.15
N GLY A 187 11.30 -17.59 23.64
CA GLY A 187 11.40 -16.21 24.10
C GLY A 187 12.36 -16.02 25.28
N ILE A 188 12.97 -14.86 25.33
CA ILE A 188 13.95 -14.48 26.38
C ILE A 188 13.24 -13.53 27.35
N ALA A 189 13.22 -13.89 28.63
CA ALA A 189 12.66 -13.02 29.67
C ALA A 189 13.41 -11.67 29.69
N THR A 190 12.67 -10.59 29.46
CA THR A 190 13.19 -9.23 29.34
C THR A 190 12.38 -8.31 30.26
N ALA A 191 13.05 -7.52 31.08
CA ALA A 191 12.36 -6.53 31.90
C ALA A 191 12.01 -5.28 31.09
N TRP A 192 10.92 -4.60 31.43
CA TRP A 192 10.54 -3.33 30.77
C TRP A 192 11.64 -2.26 30.88
N GLU A 193 12.34 -2.23 32.01
CA GLU A 193 13.43 -1.30 32.30
C GLU A 193 14.64 -1.47 31.37
N ASP A 194 14.75 -2.65 30.73
CA ASP A 194 15.81 -2.97 29.77
C ASP A 194 15.44 -2.60 28.33
N VAL A 195 14.17 -2.25 28.09
CA VAL A 195 13.70 -1.77 26.77
C VAL A 195 14.24 -0.36 26.53
N GLY A 196 14.63 -0.09 25.30
CA GLY A 196 15.20 1.20 24.86
C GLY A 196 14.20 2.36 24.86
N ILE A 197 13.21 2.39 25.75
CA ILE A 197 12.19 3.45 25.87
C ILE A 197 12.16 3.92 27.32
N LYS A 198 12.42 5.21 27.56
CA LYS A 198 12.51 5.76 28.93
C LYS A 198 11.86 7.13 29.03
N LYS A 199 11.18 7.39 30.14
CA LYS A 199 10.78 8.73 30.56
C LYS A 199 11.99 9.47 31.15
N ILE A 200 12.29 10.67 30.63
CA ILE A 200 13.34 11.55 31.15
C ILE A 200 12.76 12.58 32.12
N ASP A 201 11.66 13.22 31.71
CA ASP A 201 10.86 14.13 32.51
C ASP A 201 9.39 14.08 32.05
N ASP A 202 8.52 14.98 32.54
CA ASP A 202 7.10 14.94 32.25
C ASP A 202 6.75 15.19 30.79
N TYR A 203 7.66 15.76 29.99
CA TYR A 203 7.48 16.07 28.58
C TYR A 203 8.62 15.57 27.68
N THR A 204 9.46 14.68 28.18
CA THR A 204 10.60 14.15 27.40
C THR A 204 10.67 12.63 27.54
N ILE A 205 10.65 11.94 26.39
CA ILE A 205 10.95 10.52 26.30
C ILE A 205 12.31 10.32 25.59
N GLN A 206 12.99 9.23 25.91
CA GLN A 206 14.23 8.82 25.25
C GLN A 206 14.05 7.46 24.59
N ILE A 207 14.52 7.37 23.34
CA ILE A 207 14.56 6.15 22.56
C ILE A 207 16.01 5.75 22.38
N THR A 208 16.33 4.49 22.68
CA THR A 208 17.65 3.88 22.43
C THR A 208 17.53 2.87 21.32
N THR A 209 18.30 3.03 20.26
CA THR A 209 18.28 2.21 19.05
C THR A 209 19.44 1.22 19.00
N VAL A 210 19.26 0.14 18.24
CA VAL A 210 20.30 -0.89 18.02
C VAL A 210 21.37 -0.38 17.07
N ASP A 211 20.96 0.34 16.02
CA ASP A 211 21.83 0.89 14.98
C ASP A 211 21.93 2.41 15.11
N VAL A 212 22.95 3.00 14.48
CA VAL A 212 23.07 4.45 14.30
C VAL A 212 22.01 4.89 13.29
N ASN A 213 21.22 5.90 13.65
CA ASN A 213 20.12 6.39 12.83
C ASN A 213 20.24 7.90 12.59
N THR A 214 19.45 8.41 11.65
CA THR A 214 19.28 9.85 11.38
C THR A 214 18.00 10.37 12.05
N ALA A 215 17.88 11.68 12.19
CA ALA A 215 16.65 12.32 12.67
C ALA A 215 15.44 11.97 11.76
N ASP A 216 15.67 11.93 10.44
CA ASP A 216 14.65 11.55 9.45
C ASP A 216 14.12 10.13 9.71
N GLN A 217 14.98 9.16 9.99
CA GLN A 217 14.56 7.80 10.32
C GLN A 217 13.76 7.73 11.62
N VAL A 218 14.14 8.53 12.64
CA VAL A 218 13.38 8.62 13.90
C VAL A 218 12.00 9.24 13.65
N MET A 219 11.92 10.34 12.89
CA MET A 219 10.64 10.95 12.52
C MET A 219 9.78 10.00 11.70
N ASN A 220 10.37 9.31 10.71
CA ASN A 220 9.69 8.30 9.89
C ASN A 220 9.14 7.12 10.73
N HIS A 221 9.82 6.74 11.81
CA HIS A 221 9.33 5.69 12.70
C HIS A 221 8.10 6.13 13.50
N PHE A 222 8.02 7.41 13.86
CA PHE A 222 7.00 7.94 14.75
C PHE A 222 5.96 8.87 14.08
N TYR A 223 5.83 8.85 12.73
CA TYR A 223 4.86 9.70 12.01
C TYR A 223 3.51 9.03 11.75
N ASN A 224 3.36 7.78 12.08
CA ASN A 224 2.19 6.96 11.74
C ASN A 224 1.64 6.22 12.97
N ARG A 225 0.88 5.17 12.75
CA ARG A 225 0.27 4.35 13.81
C ARG A 225 1.22 3.86 14.90
N ASN A 226 2.53 3.84 14.66
CA ASN A 226 3.50 3.45 15.70
C ASN A 226 3.51 4.42 16.89
N SER A 227 3.09 5.67 16.71
CA SER A 227 3.07 6.69 17.75
C SER A 227 1.69 7.27 18.06
N VAL A 228 0.61 6.60 17.61
CA VAL A 228 -0.75 6.98 18.00
C VAL A 228 -0.92 6.74 19.51
N PRO A 229 -1.19 7.78 20.32
CA PRO A 229 -1.32 7.62 21.75
C PRO A 229 -2.59 6.86 22.13
N CYS A 230 -2.52 6.09 23.21
CA CYS A 230 -3.63 5.36 23.82
C CYS A 230 -4.09 6.08 25.09
N TYR A 231 -5.38 6.35 25.20
CA TYR A 231 -5.95 7.04 26.37
C TYR A 231 -6.10 6.08 27.56
N GLU A 232 -5.15 6.13 28.48
CA GLU A 232 -5.04 5.21 29.62
C GLU A 232 -6.32 5.08 30.47
N PRO A 233 -7.05 6.16 30.85
CA PRO A 233 -8.24 5.99 31.64
C PRO A 233 -9.29 5.10 30.99
N LEU A 234 -9.60 5.33 29.71
CA LEU A 234 -10.56 4.54 28.94
C LEU A 234 -10.05 3.12 28.64
N TRP A 235 -8.75 2.96 28.38
CA TRP A 235 -8.15 1.64 28.23
C TRP A 235 -8.38 0.77 29.44
N ASN A 236 -8.14 1.32 30.63
CA ASN A 236 -8.31 0.61 31.91
C ASN A 236 -9.79 0.26 32.21
N GLU A 237 -10.73 1.09 31.74
CA GLU A 237 -12.17 0.80 31.80
C GLU A 237 -12.58 -0.34 30.88
N CYS A 238 -11.97 -0.40 29.69
CA CYS A 238 -12.25 -1.37 28.65
C CYS A 238 -11.55 -2.73 28.85
N LEU A 239 -10.56 -2.79 29.74
CA LEU A 239 -9.78 -4.00 29.97
C LEU A 239 -10.63 -5.07 30.70
N SER A 240 -10.61 -6.30 30.18
CA SER A 240 -11.26 -7.44 30.84
C SER A 240 -10.66 -7.73 32.21
N SER A 241 -11.44 -8.33 33.10
CA SER A 241 -11.03 -8.60 34.49
C SER A 241 -9.81 -9.53 34.61
N ASP A 242 -9.53 -10.31 33.59
CA ASP A 242 -8.35 -11.20 33.51
C ASP A 242 -7.16 -10.54 32.81
N GLY A 243 -7.33 -9.33 32.26
CA GLY A 243 -6.28 -8.57 31.56
C GLY A 243 -5.89 -9.14 30.20
N LEU A 244 -6.68 -10.05 29.60
CA LEU A 244 -6.33 -10.74 28.35
C LEU A 244 -6.97 -10.11 27.10
N THR A 245 -8.04 -9.34 27.28
CA THR A 245 -8.76 -8.71 26.17
C THR A 245 -9.20 -7.30 26.53
N THR A 246 -9.52 -6.49 25.54
CA THR A 246 -10.02 -5.14 25.73
C THR A 246 -11.16 -4.84 24.75
N SER A 247 -12.13 -4.02 25.16
CA SER A 247 -13.14 -3.41 24.30
C SER A 247 -12.72 -2.02 23.79
N TYR A 248 -11.51 -1.55 24.09
CA TYR A 248 -11.01 -0.26 23.62
C TYR A 248 -11.05 -0.21 22.08
N GLY A 249 -11.68 0.84 21.56
CA GLY A 249 -11.84 1.03 20.12
C GLY A 249 -12.96 0.19 19.46
N SER A 250 -13.82 -0.49 20.21
CA SER A 250 -14.94 -1.27 19.64
C SER A 250 -16.04 -0.40 19.01
N ASP A 251 -16.18 0.82 19.47
CA ASP A 251 -17.15 1.83 19.04
C ASP A 251 -16.70 3.22 19.50
N LEU A 252 -17.49 4.28 19.21
CA LEU A 252 -17.15 5.66 19.59
C LEU A 252 -17.19 5.92 21.10
N ASP A 253 -18.00 5.18 21.87
CA ASP A 253 -18.03 5.32 23.32
C ASP A 253 -16.75 4.74 23.97
N HIS A 254 -16.09 3.82 23.28
CA HIS A 254 -14.83 3.19 23.70
C HIS A 254 -13.61 3.75 22.95
N PHE A 255 -13.72 4.95 22.36
CA PHE A 255 -12.66 5.62 21.63
C PHE A 255 -12.40 7.03 22.15
N MET A 256 -11.14 7.43 22.24
CA MET A 256 -10.73 8.80 22.57
C MET A 256 -9.76 9.31 21.53
N GLY A 257 -10.19 10.33 20.78
CA GLY A 257 -9.37 11.02 19.79
C GLY A 257 -8.55 12.17 20.36
N CYS A 258 -7.51 12.55 19.63
CA CYS A 258 -6.70 13.73 19.92
C CYS A 258 -6.28 14.46 18.64
N GLY A 259 -6.94 14.20 17.51
CA GLY A 259 -6.58 14.71 16.19
C GLY A 259 -7.25 16.04 15.82
N PRO A 260 -6.88 16.58 14.64
CA PRO A 260 -7.45 17.81 14.09
C PRO A 260 -8.93 17.71 13.73
N TYR A 261 -9.49 16.51 13.71
CA TYR A 261 -10.92 16.25 13.54
C TYR A 261 -11.44 15.37 14.67
N ILE A 262 -12.70 15.57 15.01
CA ILE A 262 -13.43 14.74 15.95
C ILE A 262 -14.21 13.70 15.16
N PHE A 263 -14.12 12.42 15.52
CA PHE A 263 -14.93 11.36 14.94
C PHE A 263 -16.36 11.51 15.47
N ASP A 264 -17.23 12.14 14.70
CA ASP A 264 -18.59 12.51 15.11
C ASP A 264 -19.58 11.37 14.93
N THR A 265 -19.55 10.71 13.77
CA THR A 265 -20.53 9.66 13.43
C THR A 265 -19.83 8.45 12.84
N TRP A 266 -20.15 7.27 13.36
CA TRP A 266 -19.78 5.99 12.79
C TRP A 266 -21.01 5.07 12.70
N THR A 267 -21.54 4.93 11.50
CA THR A 267 -22.55 3.93 11.18
C THR A 267 -21.88 2.81 10.42
N TYR A 268 -21.67 1.68 11.11
CA TYR A 268 -20.90 0.55 10.59
C TYR A 268 -21.41 0.10 9.21
N ASP A 269 -20.49 -0.22 8.30
CA ASP A 269 -20.73 -0.58 6.88
C ASP A 269 -21.56 0.48 6.09
N SER A 270 -21.55 1.74 6.50
CA SER A 270 -22.35 2.78 5.85
C SER A 270 -21.59 4.11 5.73
N VAL A 271 -21.43 4.85 6.82
CA VAL A 271 -20.86 6.20 6.78
C VAL A 271 -20.06 6.52 8.05
N GLN A 272 -18.97 7.25 7.83
CA GLN A 272 -18.14 7.86 8.86
C GLN A 272 -18.05 9.35 8.61
N THR A 273 -18.16 10.18 9.65
CA THR A 273 -18.07 11.63 9.57
C THR A 273 -17.06 12.15 10.59
N TYR A 274 -16.13 12.96 10.12
CA TYR A 274 -15.12 13.63 10.94
C TYR A 274 -15.33 15.14 10.84
N VAL A 275 -15.53 15.80 11.96
CA VAL A 275 -15.80 17.24 12.04
C VAL A 275 -14.54 17.96 12.56
N LYS A 276 -14.15 19.05 11.90
CA LYS A 276 -12.95 19.82 12.25
C LYS A 276 -12.98 20.24 13.72
N ASN A 277 -11.87 20.02 14.42
CA ASN A 277 -11.64 20.52 15.79
C ASN A 277 -10.88 21.85 15.71
N PRO A 278 -11.57 23.01 15.87
CA PRO A 278 -10.93 24.31 15.74
C PRO A 278 -9.96 24.62 16.90
N ASP A 279 -10.06 23.88 18.03
CA ASP A 279 -9.21 24.05 19.20
C ASP A 279 -7.95 23.18 19.17
N HIS A 280 -7.76 22.42 18.09
CA HIS A 280 -6.57 21.59 17.91
C HIS A 280 -5.35 22.46 17.57
N TRP A 281 -4.18 22.15 18.12
CA TRP A 281 -2.94 22.91 17.91
C TRP A 281 -2.43 22.92 16.45
N MET A 282 -2.92 21.98 15.61
CA MET A 282 -2.64 21.90 14.17
C MET A 282 -3.82 22.32 13.31
N ALA A 283 -4.88 22.95 13.86
CA ALA A 283 -6.12 23.24 13.11
C ALA A 283 -5.91 24.07 11.85
N GLU A 284 -4.88 24.93 11.83
CA GLU A 284 -4.55 25.79 10.67
C GLU A 284 -4.01 25.03 9.44
N TYR A 285 -3.50 23.81 9.63
CA TYR A 285 -2.97 22.98 8.56
C TYR A 285 -4.06 22.24 7.78
N PHE A 286 -5.29 22.20 8.29
CA PHE A 286 -6.39 21.40 7.74
C PHE A 286 -7.52 22.33 7.27
N ASN A 287 -7.98 22.15 6.01
CA ASN A 287 -8.88 23.13 5.37
C ASN A 287 -10.34 22.66 5.30
N TYR A 288 -10.62 21.37 5.39
CA TYR A 288 -11.99 20.86 5.38
C TYR A 288 -12.72 21.18 6.68
N ASP A 289 -13.99 21.59 6.61
CA ASP A 289 -14.86 21.70 7.78
C ASP A 289 -15.35 20.32 8.23
N GLU A 290 -15.45 19.41 7.28
CA GLU A 290 -15.91 18.04 7.50
C GLU A 290 -15.29 17.09 6.48
N VAL A 291 -15.07 15.84 6.90
CA VAL A 291 -14.67 14.74 6.03
C VAL A 291 -15.69 13.63 6.17
N GLN A 292 -16.22 13.15 5.05
CA GLN A 292 -17.16 12.03 5.01
C GLN A 292 -16.59 10.86 4.23
N TYR A 293 -16.58 9.68 4.84
CA TYR A 293 -16.31 8.42 4.17
C TYR A 293 -17.59 7.59 4.08
N ARG A 294 -17.90 7.11 2.87
CA ARG A 294 -18.95 6.12 2.65
C ARG A 294 -18.35 4.75 2.45
N VAL A 295 -18.97 3.70 3.00
CA VAL A 295 -18.55 2.33 2.72
C VAL A 295 -19.30 1.83 1.51
N VAL A 296 -18.60 1.63 0.39
CA VAL A 296 -19.16 1.19 -0.89
C VAL A 296 -18.25 0.09 -1.45
N PRO A 297 -18.56 -1.20 -1.21
CA PRO A 297 -17.72 -2.32 -1.68
C PRO A 297 -17.62 -2.40 -3.20
N GLU A 298 -18.72 -2.15 -3.91
CA GLU A 298 -18.80 -2.31 -5.36
C GLU A 298 -18.16 -1.13 -6.11
N GLN A 299 -17.17 -1.42 -6.95
CA GLN A 299 -16.39 -0.40 -7.63
C GLN A 299 -17.21 0.43 -8.64
N ASN A 300 -18.10 -0.21 -9.41
CA ASN A 300 -18.94 0.52 -10.35
C ASN A 300 -19.86 1.53 -9.64
N ALA A 301 -20.35 1.19 -8.44
CA ALA A 301 -21.13 2.12 -7.64
C ALA A 301 -20.31 3.32 -7.15
N ARG A 302 -19.01 3.17 -6.91
CA ARG A 302 -18.13 4.29 -6.55
C ARG A 302 -17.96 5.27 -7.72
N ILE A 303 -17.81 4.76 -8.94
CA ILE A 303 -17.74 5.58 -10.15
C ILE A 303 -19.05 6.37 -10.35
N GLU A 304 -20.21 5.71 -10.21
CA GLU A 304 -21.51 6.37 -10.30
C GLU A 304 -21.67 7.50 -9.25
N LEU A 305 -21.20 7.28 -8.02
CA LEU A 305 -21.22 8.32 -6.97
C LEU A 305 -20.29 9.50 -7.31
N TRP A 306 -19.12 9.22 -7.88
CA TRP A 306 -18.20 10.25 -8.33
C TRP A 306 -18.80 11.08 -9.49
N GLU A 307 -19.41 10.45 -10.49
CA GLU A 307 -20.13 11.14 -11.58
C GLU A 307 -21.26 12.04 -11.07
N GLN A 308 -21.90 11.65 -9.98
CA GLN A 308 -22.96 12.44 -9.33
C GLN A 308 -22.41 13.56 -8.41
N GLY A 309 -21.08 13.74 -8.33
CA GLY A 309 -20.45 14.71 -7.45
C GLY A 309 -20.56 14.37 -5.96
N GLN A 310 -20.77 13.10 -5.63
CA GLN A 310 -20.90 12.61 -4.25
C GLN A 310 -19.61 11.99 -3.71
N LEU A 311 -18.57 11.93 -4.53
CA LEU A 311 -17.19 11.57 -4.17
C LEU A 311 -16.22 12.53 -4.84
N ASP A 312 -15.12 12.86 -4.17
CA ASP A 312 -14.07 13.71 -4.70
C ASP A 312 -12.94 12.91 -5.36
N ILE A 313 -12.74 11.67 -4.94
CA ILE A 313 -11.78 10.74 -5.57
C ILE A 313 -12.48 9.40 -5.81
N SER A 314 -12.21 8.79 -6.98
CA SER A 314 -12.62 7.42 -7.29
C SER A 314 -11.56 6.74 -8.16
N THR A 315 -11.45 5.42 -8.06
CA THR A 315 -10.46 4.62 -8.79
C THR A 315 -11.16 3.77 -9.84
N PRO A 316 -11.11 4.11 -11.13
CA PRO A 316 -11.65 3.26 -12.19
C PRO A 316 -10.74 2.04 -12.43
N ASN A 317 -11.31 0.94 -12.90
CA ASN A 317 -10.56 -0.25 -13.30
C ASN A 317 -11.21 -0.95 -14.51
N GLY A 318 -10.45 -1.81 -15.16
CA GLY A 318 -10.94 -2.62 -16.28
C GLY A 318 -11.74 -1.82 -17.28
N ASP A 319 -12.97 -2.28 -17.56
CA ASP A 319 -13.85 -1.66 -18.55
C ASP A 319 -14.26 -0.21 -18.21
N THR A 320 -14.27 0.13 -16.92
CA THR A 320 -14.57 1.51 -16.49
C THR A 320 -13.43 2.46 -16.78
N LEU A 321 -12.17 2.03 -16.68
CA LEU A 321 -11.01 2.85 -16.98
C LEU A 321 -10.99 3.30 -18.45
N GLU A 322 -11.33 2.41 -19.39
CA GLU A 322 -11.38 2.77 -20.81
C GLU A 322 -12.35 3.93 -21.11
N THR A 323 -13.39 4.08 -20.29
CA THR A 323 -14.35 5.18 -20.43
C THR A 323 -13.72 6.54 -20.09
N TYR A 324 -12.74 6.56 -19.20
CA TYR A 324 -12.13 7.79 -18.68
C TYR A 324 -10.70 8.02 -19.14
N ILE A 325 -10.15 7.17 -20.03
CA ILE A 325 -8.73 7.24 -20.42
C ILE A 325 -8.32 8.61 -21.01
N ASP A 326 -9.25 9.31 -21.63
CA ASP A 326 -9.06 10.65 -22.19
C ASP A 326 -9.65 11.76 -21.29
N ASP A 327 -10.14 11.45 -20.08
CA ASP A 327 -10.71 12.45 -19.15
C ASP A 327 -9.55 13.22 -18.49
N PRO A 328 -9.54 14.57 -18.57
CA PRO A 328 -8.47 15.37 -17.95
C PRO A 328 -8.40 15.29 -16.43
N ARG A 329 -9.41 14.73 -15.78
CA ARG A 329 -9.46 14.50 -14.33
C ARG A 329 -8.89 13.14 -13.93
N LEU A 330 -8.59 12.29 -14.92
CA LEU A 330 -7.88 11.03 -14.67
C LEU A 330 -6.39 11.33 -14.46
N VAL A 331 -5.86 10.87 -13.36
CA VAL A 331 -4.42 10.90 -13.06
C VAL A 331 -3.91 9.48 -12.94
N GLU A 332 -2.68 9.26 -13.36
CA GLU A 332 -2.01 7.97 -13.25
C GLU A 332 -0.69 8.10 -12.50
N TYR A 333 -0.31 7.07 -11.77
CA TYR A 333 1.00 6.97 -11.15
C TYR A 333 1.40 5.50 -10.97
N GLY A 334 2.70 5.20 -11.10
CA GLY A 334 3.22 3.87 -10.80
C GLY A 334 3.03 3.54 -9.32
N SER A 335 2.58 2.33 -9.01
CA SER A 335 2.50 1.87 -7.62
C SER A 335 3.86 1.42 -7.10
N ASN A 336 3.90 0.98 -5.85
CA ASN A 336 5.10 0.40 -5.25
C ASN A 336 5.32 -1.08 -5.61
N SER A 337 4.54 -1.64 -6.53
CA SER A 337 4.54 -3.07 -6.84
C SER A 337 5.13 -3.34 -8.22
N VAL A 338 6.10 -4.24 -8.29
CA VAL A 338 6.51 -4.92 -9.52
C VAL A 338 6.12 -6.38 -9.38
N PHE A 339 5.16 -6.83 -10.18
CA PHE A 339 4.71 -8.22 -10.21
C PHE A 339 5.74 -9.07 -10.95
N HIS A 340 6.02 -10.25 -10.43
CA HIS A 340 7.12 -11.07 -10.92
C HIS A 340 6.78 -12.57 -10.87
N ILE A 341 7.60 -13.35 -11.56
CA ILE A 341 7.57 -14.81 -11.50
C ILE A 341 8.82 -15.30 -10.79
N ASP A 342 8.62 -16.02 -9.68
CA ASP A 342 9.68 -16.74 -8.99
C ASP A 342 10.09 -17.98 -9.79
N ILE A 343 11.38 -18.25 -9.87
CA ILE A 343 11.94 -19.45 -10.50
C ILE A 343 12.55 -20.34 -9.42
N ASN A 344 12.07 -21.57 -9.31
CA ASN A 344 12.61 -22.53 -8.36
C ASN A 344 13.98 -23.07 -8.83
N CYS A 345 15.02 -22.79 -8.07
CA CYS A 345 16.38 -23.23 -8.37
C CYS A 345 16.73 -24.64 -7.83
N LYS A 346 15.78 -25.32 -7.18
CA LYS A 346 16.02 -26.62 -6.50
C LYS A 346 15.01 -27.70 -6.89
N ASN A 347 14.23 -27.51 -7.97
CA ASN A 347 13.28 -28.56 -8.38
C ASN A 347 14.05 -29.82 -8.79
N PRO A 348 13.91 -30.95 -8.05
CA PRO A 348 14.65 -32.18 -8.33
C PRO A 348 14.24 -32.85 -9.64
N ASN A 349 13.07 -32.52 -10.18
CA ASN A 349 12.56 -33.06 -11.44
C ASN A 349 12.99 -32.24 -12.66
N ASN A 350 13.57 -31.05 -12.45
CA ASN A 350 14.09 -30.20 -13.51
C ASN A 350 15.64 -30.20 -13.48
N PRO A 351 16.31 -30.93 -14.37
CA PRO A 351 17.75 -31.12 -14.33
C PRO A 351 18.58 -29.85 -14.59
N ILE A 352 17.94 -28.77 -15.05
CA ILE A 352 18.59 -27.47 -15.31
C ILE A 352 18.14 -26.37 -14.32
N SER A 353 17.32 -26.70 -13.32
CA SER A 353 16.74 -25.70 -12.40
C SER A 353 17.77 -24.83 -11.69
N GLY A 354 18.94 -25.37 -11.32
CA GLY A 354 20.03 -24.64 -10.68
C GLY A 354 20.89 -23.77 -11.62
N SER A 355 20.67 -23.82 -12.94
CA SER A 355 21.46 -23.10 -13.93
C SER A 355 21.07 -21.62 -14.04
N ASP A 356 22.04 -20.71 -13.98
CA ASP A 356 21.82 -19.29 -14.29
C ASP A 356 21.34 -19.11 -15.73
N ASN A 357 21.86 -19.93 -16.66
CA ASN A 357 21.45 -19.89 -18.05
C ASN A 357 19.98 -20.33 -18.24
N TYR A 358 19.48 -21.25 -17.41
CA TYR A 358 18.05 -21.58 -17.43
C TYR A 358 17.18 -20.39 -16.98
N ARG A 359 17.56 -19.70 -15.91
CA ARG A 359 16.82 -18.51 -15.46
C ARG A 359 16.86 -17.38 -16.49
N LYS A 360 18.01 -17.15 -17.14
CA LYS A 360 18.14 -16.21 -18.26
C LYS A 360 17.27 -16.61 -19.46
N ALA A 361 17.17 -17.91 -19.76
CA ALA A 361 16.28 -18.39 -20.81
C ALA A 361 14.80 -18.04 -20.51
N ILE A 362 14.34 -18.29 -19.27
CA ILE A 362 12.99 -17.93 -18.85
C ILE A 362 12.76 -16.41 -18.91
N TYR A 363 13.71 -15.60 -18.40
CA TYR A 363 13.62 -14.14 -18.40
C TYR A 363 13.43 -13.57 -19.81
N HIS A 364 14.22 -14.04 -20.79
CA HIS A 364 14.15 -13.57 -22.18
C HIS A 364 12.99 -14.17 -22.99
N ALA A 365 12.33 -15.22 -22.48
CA ALA A 365 11.15 -15.81 -23.10
C ALA A 365 9.83 -15.11 -22.70
N LEU A 366 9.85 -14.20 -21.73
CA LEU A 366 8.66 -13.48 -21.25
C LEU A 366 8.42 -12.21 -22.08
N ASP A 367 7.40 -12.24 -22.94
CA ASP A 367 6.92 -11.06 -23.69
C ASP A 367 6.07 -10.17 -22.77
N ARG A 368 6.77 -9.31 -22.04
CA ARG A 368 6.19 -8.45 -21.01
C ARG A 368 5.25 -7.40 -21.57
N GLU A 369 5.55 -6.89 -22.76
CA GLU A 369 4.70 -5.90 -23.45
C GLU A 369 3.34 -6.51 -23.82
N THR A 370 3.34 -7.75 -24.33
CA THR A 370 2.10 -8.49 -24.62
C THR A 370 1.36 -8.85 -23.34
N ILE A 371 2.08 -9.31 -22.31
CA ILE A 371 1.50 -9.68 -21.00
C ILE A 371 0.86 -8.46 -20.34
N ALA A 372 1.58 -7.35 -20.21
CA ALA A 372 1.09 -6.13 -19.61
C ALA A 372 -0.18 -5.64 -20.31
N LYS A 373 -0.10 -5.45 -21.64
CA LYS A 373 -1.19 -4.87 -22.42
C LYS A 373 -2.43 -5.75 -22.51
N ASN A 374 -2.27 -7.06 -22.71
CA ASN A 374 -3.38 -7.93 -23.08
C ASN A 374 -3.93 -8.75 -21.91
N LEU A 375 -3.13 -8.97 -20.87
CA LEU A 375 -3.48 -9.86 -19.77
C LEU A 375 -3.65 -9.13 -18.43
N PHE A 376 -2.89 -8.03 -18.22
CA PHE A 376 -3.00 -7.19 -17.04
C PHE A 376 -3.75 -5.86 -17.29
N GLY A 377 -4.12 -5.59 -18.56
CA GLY A 377 -4.86 -4.41 -18.92
C GLY A 377 -3.98 -3.16 -19.00
N HIS A 378 -4.05 -2.27 -18.02
CA HIS A 378 -3.38 -0.96 -18.06
C HIS A 378 -2.09 -0.89 -17.22
N MET A 379 -1.50 -2.04 -16.86
CA MET A 379 -0.20 -2.07 -16.19
C MET A 379 0.93 -1.83 -17.19
N GLU A 380 2.07 -1.36 -16.70
CA GLU A 380 3.27 -1.14 -17.52
C GLU A 380 4.16 -2.39 -17.53
N PRO A 381 4.75 -2.73 -18.68
CA PRO A 381 5.71 -3.84 -18.73
C PRO A 381 6.98 -3.46 -17.96
N ALA A 382 7.51 -4.38 -17.15
CA ALA A 382 8.73 -4.15 -16.36
C ALA A 382 9.71 -5.31 -16.47
N GLY A 383 10.92 -5.03 -16.97
CA GLY A 383 12.03 -5.96 -16.98
C GLY A 383 13.00 -5.78 -15.80
N TRP A 384 12.67 -4.92 -14.84
CA TRP A 384 13.47 -4.53 -13.66
C TRP A 384 12.66 -4.70 -12.37
N TYR A 385 13.35 -4.67 -11.22
CA TYR A 385 12.72 -4.98 -9.93
C TYR A 385 12.33 -3.75 -9.11
N VAL A 386 13.21 -2.73 -9.07
CA VAL A 386 12.93 -1.55 -8.23
C VAL A 386 11.73 -0.80 -8.80
N SER A 387 10.70 -0.60 -7.98
CA SER A 387 9.43 -0.01 -8.40
C SER A 387 9.51 1.48 -8.74
N ALA A 388 8.47 1.98 -9.42
CA ALA A 388 8.33 3.39 -9.77
C ALA A 388 8.30 4.35 -8.57
N GLN A 389 7.99 3.85 -7.38
CA GLN A 389 7.89 4.66 -6.16
C GLN A 389 9.11 4.57 -5.23
N ALA A 390 10.10 3.72 -5.54
CA ALA A 390 11.23 3.53 -4.66
C ALA A 390 12.18 4.75 -4.67
N GLY A 391 12.44 5.33 -3.50
CA GLY A 391 13.32 6.50 -3.38
C GLY A 391 13.29 7.13 -1.99
N ILE A 392 14.14 8.13 -1.75
CA ILE A 392 14.03 9.02 -0.60
C ILE A 392 12.97 10.08 -0.91
N LEU A 393 12.02 10.24 -0.01
CA LEU A 393 10.77 10.92 -0.24
C LEU A 393 10.65 12.23 0.55
N SER A 394 11.50 12.44 1.55
CA SER A 394 11.64 13.70 2.27
C SER A 394 12.41 14.74 1.45
N GLU A 395 12.13 16.01 1.67
CA GLU A 395 12.81 17.15 1.04
C GLU A 395 12.76 17.17 -0.51
N GLY A 396 11.64 16.73 -1.08
CA GLY A 396 11.48 16.54 -2.52
C GLY A 396 11.77 15.09 -2.91
N ALA A 397 10.76 14.43 -3.46
CA ALA A 397 10.86 13.01 -3.82
C ALA A 397 12.00 12.77 -4.81
N ARG A 398 13.00 12.00 -4.40
CA ARG A 398 14.12 11.56 -5.23
C ARG A 398 13.91 10.10 -5.59
N ILE A 399 13.13 9.89 -6.65
CA ILE A 399 12.73 8.56 -7.11
C ILE A 399 13.88 7.91 -7.86
N TYR A 400 14.19 6.66 -7.53
CA TYR A 400 15.28 5.92 -8.16
C TYR A 400 15.08 5.76 -9.68
N ARG A 401 13.87 5.41 -10.14
CA ARG A 401 13.58 5.28 -11.59
C ARG A 401 13.69 6.59 -12.37
N GLU A 402 13.55 7.74 -11.72
CA GLU A 402 13.73 9.05 -12.34
C GLU A 402 15.20 9.47 -12.41
N SER A 403 16.08 8.84 -11.63
CA SER A 403 17.51 9.11 -11.62
C SER A 403 18.22 8.56 -12.87
N GLU A 404 19.45 9.04 -13.12
CA GLU A 404 20.31 8.48 -14.16
C GLU A 404 20.64 7.00 -13.92
N TYR A 405 20.72 6.57 -12.66
CA TYR A 405 21.05 5.19 -12.27
C TYR A 405 19.90 4.21 -12.57
N GLY A 406 18.66 4.57 -12.25
CA GLY A 406 17.49 3.77 -12.58
C GLY A 406 17.27 3.67 -14.09
N LYS A 407 17.44 4.78 -14.81
CA LYS A 407 17.38 4.82 -16.28
C LYS A 407 18.46 3.98 -16.94
N ALA A 408 19.67 3.95 -16.38
CA ALA A 408 20.75 3.09 -16.89
C ALA A 408 20.38 1.60 -16.82
N VAL A 409 19.66 1.16 -15.79
CA VAL A 409 19.14 -0.23 -15.71
C VAL A 409 18.08 -0.49 -16.77
N GLU A 410 17.18 0.45 -17.02
CA GLU A 410 16.17 0.33 -18.09
C GLU A 410 16.84 0.26 -19.47
N GLU A 411 17.84 1.09 -19.73
CA GLU A 411 18.65 1.05 -20.96
C GLU A 411 19.42 -0.27 -21.10
N LEU A 412 19.96 -0.81 -20.01
CA LEU A 412 20.62 -2.12 -20.00
C LEU A 412 19.63 -3.22 -20.41
N VAL A 413 18.45 -3.26 -19.81
CA VAL A 413 17.41 -4.24 -20.15
C VAL A 413 16.94 -4.07 -21.60
N ALA A 414 16.74 -2.85 -22.05
CA ALA A 414 16.39 -2.57 -23.45
C ALA A 414 17.47 -3.06 -24.43
N SER A 415 18.75 -2.99 -24.06
CA SER A 415 19.86 -3.47 -24.90
C SER A 415 19.84 -4.98 -25.14
N TRP A 416 19.19 -5.76 -24.28
CA TRP A 416 19.01 -7.21 -24.43
C TRP A 416 17.78 -7.59 -25.23
N SER A 417 16.88 -6.65 -25.47
CA SER A 417 15.57 -6.89 -26.07
C SER A 417 15.66 -7.12 -27.57
N ALA A 418 14.75 -7.91 -28.10
CA ALA A 418 14.55 -8.03 -29.55
C ALA A 418 13.98 -6.72 -30.14
N GLU A 419 14.07 -6.56 -31.47
CA GLU A 419 13.52 -5.40 -32.14
C GLU A 419 12.03 -5.19 -31.83
N GLY A 420 11.68 -4.00 -31.40
CA GLY A 420 10.32 -3.61 -31.04
C GLY A 420 9.97 -3.86 -29.56
N HIS A 421 10.91 -4.35 -28.76
CA HIS A 421 10.76 -4.58 -27.32
C HIS A 421 11.80 -3.80 -26.52
N THR A 422 11.50 -3.51 -25.25
CA THR A 422 12.38 -2.74 -24.36
C THR A 422 12.57 -3.37 -22.97
N THR A 423 11.83 -4.44 -22.67
CA THR A 423 11.77 -5.02 -21.32
C THR A 423 12.38 -6.42 -21.20
N GLY A 424 13.36 -6.72 -22.06
CA GLY A 424 14.19 -7.92 -21.98
C GLY A 424 13.67 -9.11 -22.80
N TYR A 425 12.52 -9.01 -23.45
CA TYR A 425 12.03 -10.09 -24.32
C TYR A 425 12.92 -10.27 -25.55
N ASN A 426 13.47 -11.48 -25.71
CA ASN A 426 14.30 -11.85 -26.86
C ASN A 426 14.30 -13.37 -27.04
N PRO A 427 13.42 -13.92 -27.89
CA PRO A 427 13.27 -15.37 -28.06
C PRO A 427 14.52 -16.06 -28.63
N GLU A 428 15.34 -15.38 -29.44
CA GLU A 428 16.60 -15.93 -29.94
C GLU A 428 17.61 -16.09 -28.80
N LEU A 429 17.73 -15.07 -27.95
CA LEU A 429 18.60 -15.09 -26.76
C LEU A 429 18.10 -16.10 -25.72
N ALA A 430 16.79 -16.22 -25.54
CA ALA A 430 16.17 -17.24 -24.69
C ALA A 430 16.57 -18.66 -25.11
N LEU A 431 16.50 -18.94 -26.40
CA LEU A 431 16.90 -20.23 -26.98
C LEU A 431 18.41 -20.48 -26.82
N GLU A 432 19.23 -19.46 -27.01
CA GLU A 432 20.68 -19.53 -26.80
C GLU A 432 21.01 -19.90 -25.35
N TYR A 433 20.38 -19.24 -24.39
CA TYR A 433 20.58 -19.53 -22.96
C TYR A 433 20.06 -20.92 -22.56
N LEU A 434 18.95 -21.38 -23.13
CA LEU A 434 18.51 -22.77 -22.92
C LEU A 434 19.57 -23.76 -23.38
N ASN A 435 20.17 -23.55 -24.57
CA ASN A 435 21.25 -24.40 -25.08
C ASN A 435 22.47 -24.42 -24.15
N LYS A 436 22.84 -23.27 -23.58
CA LYS A 436 23.93 -23.19 -22.58
C LYS A 436 23.58 -23.95 -21.31
N ALA A 437 22.33 -23.82 -20.79
CA ALA A 437 21.87 -24.55 -19.61
C ALA A 437 21.93 -26.07 -19.81
N TYR A 438 21.49 -26.56 -20.97
CA TYR A 438 21.57 -27.99 -21.33
C TYR A 438 23.02 -28.47 -21.37
N ALA A 439 23.92 -27.70 -21.96
CA ALA A 439 25.33 -28.06 -22.08
C ALA A 439 26.04 -28.11 -20.72
N GLU A 440 25.84 -27.12 -19.85
CA GLU A 440 26.50 -27.06 -18.54
C GLU A 440 25.94 -28.11 -17.57
N CYS A 441 24.66 -28.44 -17.65
CA CYS A 441 24.03 -29.47 -16.83
C CYS A 441 24.16 -30.89 -17.44
N ASN A 442 24.84 -31.05 -18.56
CA ASN A 442 25.01 -32.29 -19.29
C ASN A 442 23.69 -32.96 -19.67
N VAL A 443 22.68 -32.18 -20.02
CA VAL A 443 21.37 -32.67 -20.48
C VAL A 443 21.44 -32.87 -22.01
N PRO A 444 21.01 -34.03 -22.57
CA PRO A 444 20.95 -34.23 -24.02
C PRO A 444 20.08 -33.17 -24.71
N ALA A 445 20.54 -32.68 -25.88
CA ALA A 445 19.89 -31.59 -26.58
C ALA A 445 18.44 -31.89 -27.05
N ASP A 446 18.07 -33.14 -27.15
CA ASP A 446 16.73 -33.63 -27.53
C ASP A 446 15.82 -33.91 -26.32
N THR A 447 16.30 -33.72 -25.12
CA THR A 447 15.50 -33.88 -23.90
C THR A 447 14.38 -32.84 -23.87
N VAL A 448 13.17 -33.29 -23.57
CA VAL A 448 12.05 -32.37 -23.29
C VAL A 448 11.92 -32.20 -21.77
N ILE A 449 11.95 -30.98 -21.29
CA ILE A 449 11.75 -30.63 -19.89
C ILE A 449 10.33 -30.11 -19.74
N ASN A 450 9.55 -30.73 -18.84
CA ASN A 450 8.24 -30.24 -18.46
C ASN A 450 8.39 -29.40 -17.19
N ILE A 451 8.14 -28.09 -17.29
CA ILE A 451 8.17 -27.17 -16.17
C ILE A 451 6.75 -26.97 -15.62
N ILE A 452 6.63 -26.84 -14.32
CA ILE A 452 5.36 -26.65 -13.62
C ILE A 452 5.21 -25.18 -13.28
N MET A 453 4.16 -24.53 -13.82
CA MET A 453 3.73 -23.20 -13.39
C MET A 453 2.60 -23.34 -12.38
N ALA A 454 2.88 -23.00 -11.11
CA ALA A 454 1.95 -23.13 -10.00
C ALA A 454 1.45 -21.76 -9.52
N TYR A 455 0.12 -21.56 -9.45
CA TYR A 455 -0.49 -20.30 -9.04
C TYR A 455 -1.86 -20.49 -8.39
N ASP A 456 -2.35 -19.45 -7.68
CA ASP A 456 -3.72 -19.38 -7.17
C ASP A 456 -4.67 -18.91 -8.29
N PRO A 457 -5.67 -19.70 -8.67
CA PRO A 457 -6.59 -19.34 -9.75
C PRO A 457 -7.59 -18.22 -9.40
N SER A 458 -7.61 -17.73 -8.17
CA SER A 458 -8.36 -16.52 -7.80
C SER A 458 -7.77 -15.27 -8.46
N GLU A 459 -6.48 -15.28 -8.79
CA GLU A 459 -5.77 -14.22 -9.50
C GLU A 459 -5.93 -14.38 -11.02
N THR A 460 -6.98 -13.79 -11.58
CA THR A 460 -7.40 -14.03 -12.97
C THR A 460 -6.39 -13.62 -14.04
N HIS A 461 -5.57 -12.60 -13.77
CA HIS A 461 -4.48 -12.18 -14.67
C HIS A 461 -3.37 -13.23 -14.76
N TRP A 462 -3.06 -13.93 -13.66
CA TRP A 462 -2.10 -15.02 -13.68
C TRP A 462 -2.60 -16.28 -14.35
N ASP A 463 -3.92 -16.55 -14.30
CA ASP A 463 -4.53 -17.64 -15.06
C ASP A 463 -4.31 -17.46 -16.58
N LYS A 464 -4.59 -16.27 -17.10
CA LYS A 464 -4.33 -15.91 -18.50
C LYS A 464 -2.84 -15.95 -18.85
N THR A 465 -1.99 -15.43 -17.96
CA THR A 465 -0.53 -15.41 -18.14
C THR A 465 0.06 -16.82 -18.17
N ALA A 466 -0.41 -17.73 -17.30
CA ALA A 466 0.03 -19.11 -17.30
C ALA A 466 -0.34 -19.82 -18.62
N GLN A 467 -1.54 -19.59 -19.14
CA GLN A 467 -1.98 -20.12 -20.43
C GLN A 467 -1.13 -19.56 -21.58
N PHE A 468 -0.85 -18.25 -21.55
CA PHE A 468 0.03 -17.61 -22.53
C PHE A 468 1.44 -18.23 -22.52
N ILE A 469 2.05 -18.39 -21.33
CA ILE A 469 3.37 -19.03 -21.18
C ILE A 469 3.32 -20.49 -21.67
N GLN A 470 2.26 -21.23 -21.37
CA GLN A 470 2.08 -22.60 -21.82
C GLN A 470 2.03 -22.71 -23.35
N GLU A 471 1.48 -21.71 -24.03
CA GLU A 471 1.38 -21.66 -25.50
C GLU A 471 2.68 -21.17 -26.15
N GLU A 472 3.38 -20.18 -25.57
CA GLU A 472 4.52 -19.53 -26.20
C GLU A 472 5.86 -20.24 -25.94
N PHE A 473 6.09 -20.78 -24.73
CA PHE A 473 7.37 -21.43 -24.42
C PHE A 473 7.72 -22.61 -25.33
N PRO A 474 6.79 -23.52 -25.69
CA PRO A 474 7.10 -24.57 -26.68
C PRO A 474 7.53 -24.01 -28.03
N LYS A 475 6.98 -22.88 -28.48
CA LYS A 475 7.34 -22.24 -29.75
C LYS A 475 8.76 -21.65 -29.69
N ILE A 476 9.06 -20.88 -28.63
CA ILE A 476 10.37 -20.25 -28.40
C ILE A 476 11.47 -21.29 -28.24
N PHE A 477 11.20 -22.36 -27.49
CA PHE A 477 12.18 -23.38 -27.14
C PHE A 477 12.16 -24.63 -28.06
N GLU A 478 11.59 -24.53 -29.26
CA GLU A 478 11.56 -25.60 -30.26
C GLU A 478 10.97 -26.92 -29.72
N ASN A 479 9.94 -26.84 -28.88
CA ASN A 479 9.28 -27.94 -28.17
C ASN A 479 10.17 -28.70 -27.16
N ARG A 480 11.29 -28.14 -26.75
CA ARG A 480 12.15 -28.73 -25.70
C ARG A 480 11.73 -28.34 -24.28
N VAL A 481 10.90 -27.32 -24.16
CA VAL A 481 10.26 -26.95 -22.90
C VAL A 481 8.76 -27.00 -23.09
N THR A 482 8.07 -27.72 -22.21
CA THR A 482 6.60 -27.73 -22.10
C THR A 482 6.20 -27.21 -20.73
N VAL A 483 5.00 -26.67 -20.61
CA VAL A 483 4.52 -26.05 -19.36
C VAL A 483 3.26 -26.79 -18.87
N GLU A 484 3.32 -27.31 -17.68
CA GLU A 484 2.19 -27.85 -16.95
C GLU A 484 1.63 -26.77 -16.01
N ILE A 485 0.33 -26.49 -16.11
CA ILE A 485 -0.35 -25.56 -15.21
C ILE A 485 -0.85 -26.34 -14.00
N LYS A 486 -0.50 -25.87 -12.80
CA LYS A 486 -0.92 -26.45 -11.53
C LYS A 486 -1.54 -25.39 -10.62
N ASN A 487 -2.82 -25.58 -10.32
CA ASN A 487 -3.56 -24.66 -9.48
C ASN A 487 -3.57 -25.14 -8.03
N TYR A 488 -3.44 -24.21 -7.10
CA TYR A 488 -3.70 -24.42 -5.67
C TYR A 488 -4.68 -23.35 -5.18
N SER A 489 -5.37 -23.61 -4.08
CA SER A 489 -6.32 -22.66 -3.49
C SER A 489 -6.40 -22.84 -1.98
N GLY A 490 -6.76 -21.77 -1.28
CA GLY A 490 -6.96 -21.79 0.17
C GLY A 490 -5.69 -21.74 1.01
N ILE A 491 -4.54 -21.53 0.38
CA ILE A 491 -3.24 -21.30 1.04
C ILE A 491 -2.46 -20.23 0.31
N SER A 492 -1.59 -19.51 0.99
CA SER A 492 -0.75 -18.50 0.35
C SER A 492 0.31 -19.16 -0.57
N THR A 493 0.80 -18.39 -1.56
CA THR A 493 1.91 -18.78 -2.43
C THR A 493 3.14 -19.23 -1.63
N THR A 494 3.45 -18.53 -0.54
CA THR A 494 4.56 -18.88 0.36
C THR A 494 4.35 -20.24 1.04
N GLU A 495 3.13 -20.51 1.52
CA GLU A 495 2.81 -21.80 2.14
C GLU A 495 2.82 -22.95 1.14
N TYR A 496 2.34 -22.68 -0.09
CA TYR A 496 2.41 -23.67 -1.16
C TYR A 496 3.87 -24.08 -1.46
N LYS A 497 4.76 -23.09 -1.65
CA LYS A 497 6.18 -23.35 -1.92
C LYS A 497 6.89 -24.12 -0.80
N LYS A 498 6.49 -23.94 0.45
CA LYS A 498 7.02 -24.68 1.60
C LYS A 498 6.61 -26.16 1.63
N GLN A 499 5.63 -26.59 0.82
CA GLN A 499 5.20 -28.00 0.78
C GLN A 499 6.21 -28.92 0.08
N GLY A 500 7.09 -28.38 -0.79
CA GLY A 500 8.16 -29.13 -1.44
C GLY A 500 8.65 -28.47 -2.72
N ASP A 501 9.93 -28.70 -3.02
CA ASP A 501 10.59 -28.12 -4.21
C ASP A 501 10.21 -28.83 -5.52
N ASP A 502 9.54 -29.96 -5.47
CA ASP A 502 9.12 -30.76 -6.63
C ASP A 502 7.74 -30.36 -7.20
N GLY A 503 7.05 -29.47 -6.52
CA GLY A 503 5.69 -29.04 -6.85
C GLY A 503 5.59 -27.88 -7.83
N TRP A 504 6.69 -27.20 -8.16
CA TRP A 504 6.71 -26.01 -8.99
C TRP A 504 8.08 -25.71 -9.59
N ASP A 505 8.10 -25.07 -10.75
CA ASP A 505 9.29 -24.46 -11.38
C ASP A 505 9.13 -22.95 -11.47
N LEU A 506 7.94 -22.50 -11.83
CA LEU A 506 7.56 -21.09 -11.94
C LEU A 506 6.37 -20.83 -11.01
N SER A 507 6.38 -19.72 -10.31
CA SER A 507 5.25 -19.31 -9.48
C SER A 507 5.17 -17.78 -9.42
N PRO A 508 4.03 -17.19 -9.84
CA PRO A 508 3.85 -15.74 -9.78
C PRO A 508 3.76 -15.25 -8.35
N ASN A 509 4.05 -13.96 -8.20
CA ASN A 509 3.99 -13.26 -6.94
C ASN A 509 3.70 -11.77 -7.18
N ASP A 510 2.59 -11.29 -6.62
CA ASP A 510 2.12 -9.91 -6.74
C ASP A 510 2.66 -9.03 -5.61
N TRP A 511 3.58 -9.56 -4.83
CA TRP A 511 3.97 -8.92 -3.60
C TRP A 511 4.82 -7.68 -3.81
N ALA A 512 4.23 -6.55 -3.47
CA ALA A 512 4.90 -5.27 -3.40
C ALA A 512 5.81 -5.17 -2.19
N ARG A 513 7.10 -4.93 -2.39
CA ARG A 513 8.02 -4.70 -1.27
C ARG A 513 9.07 -3.63 -1.57
N GLY A 514 8.68 -2.56 -2.23
CA GLY A 514 9.64 -1.53 -2.54
C GLY A 514 9.45 -0.22 -1.81
N ALA A 515 8.28 0.38 -1.91
CA ALA A 515 8.13 1.81 -1.68
C ALA A 515 7.72 2.24 -0.28
N ALA A 516 7.30 1.33 0.58
CA ALA A 516 7.03 1.69 1.98
C ALA A 516 8.32 1.87 2.80
N ARG A 517 9.50 1.83 2.14
CA ARG A 517 10.81 1.85 2.79
C ARG A 517 11.62 3.05 2.33
N THR A 518 12.47 3.51 3.19
CA THR A 518 13.23 4.75 3.04
C THR A 518 14.23 4.71 1.88
N TYR A 519 14.68 3.51 1.45
CA TYR A 519 15.75 3.38 0.46
C TYR A 519 15.43 2.38 -0.65
N PRO A 520 15.81 2.67 -1.92
CA PRO A 520 15.42 1.85 -3.07
C PRO A 520 16.03 0.44 -3.08
N TYR A 521 17.15 0.21 -2.39
CA TYR A 521 17.79 -1.11 -2.28
C TYR A 521 17.07 -2.07 -1.31
N GLU A 522 16.24 -1.57 -0.39
CA GLU A 522 15.70 -2.38 0.72
C GLU A 522 14.80 -3.53 0.26
N GLY A 523 14.11 -3.37 -0.86
CA GLY A 523 13.30 -4.43 -1.46
C GLY A 523 14.08 -5.71 -1.77
N PHE A 524 15.37 -5.60 -2.00
CA PHE A 524 16.25 -6.73 -2.29
C PHE A 524 16.58 -7.63 -1.09
N TYR A 525 16.29 -7.19 0.15
CA TYR A 525 16.47 -8.00 1.36
C TYR A 525 15.86 -9.39 1.26
N TYR A 526 14.71 -9.50 0.60
CA TYR A 526 13.98 -10.76 0.45
C TYR A 526 14.65 -11.81 -0.41
N PHE A 527 15.72 -11.45 -1.11
CA PHE A 527 16.51 -12.33 -1.97
C PHE A 527 17.90 -12.62 -1.40
N THR A 528 18.22 -12.06 -0.26
CA THR A 528 19.48 -12.34 0.44
C THR A 528 19.44 -13.69 1.17
N SER A 529 20.61 -14.28 1.40
CA SER A 529 20.76 -15.50 2.21
C SER A 529 20.35 -15.31 3.67
N GLY A 530 20.32 -14.06 4.14
CA GLY A 530 19.87 -13.70 5.49
C GLY A 530 18.34 -13.80 5.68
N TYR A 531 17.56 -13.90 4.59
CA TYR A 531 16.12 -14.01 4.67
C TYR A 531 15.66 -15.47 4.60
N SER A 532 15.09 -15.98 5.70
CA SER A 532 14.68 -17.39 5.83
C SER A 532 13.50 -17.81 4.94
N GLY A 533 12.81 -16.87 4.31
CA GLY A 533 11.67 -17.08 3.42
C GLY A 533 11.97 -16.84 1.95
N ALA A 534 13.26 -16.93 1.53
CA ALA A 534 13.65 -16.67 0.14
C ALA A 534 12.75 -17.42 -0.86
N PRO A 535 12.09 -16.69 -1.77
CA PRO A 535 10.97 -17.25 -2.54
C PRO A 535 11.40 -18.28 -3.60
N ASN A 536 12.65 -18.20 -4.08
CA ASN A 536 13.13 -18.99 -5.21
C ASN A 536 14.27 -19.97 -4.87
N ASN A 537 14.69 -20.04 -3.61
CA ASN A 537 15.82 -20.86 -3.16
C ASN A 537 17.18 -20.53 -3.82
N TYR A 538 17.33 -19.33 -4.37
CA TYR A 538 18.58 -18.86 -4.96
C TYR A 538 19.32 -17.96 -4.00
N PHE A 539 20.63 -18.17 -3.86
CA PHE A 539 21.52 -17.34 -3.06
C PHE A 539 22.81 -17.07 -3.83
N ASN A 540 23.31 -15.86 -3.72
CA ASN A 540 24.51 -15.39 -4.41
C ASN A 540 25.34 -14.51 -3.48
N ASP A 541 26.60 -14.89 -3.24
CA ASP A 541 27.49 -14.19 -2.32
C ASP A 541 27.82 -12.76 -2.78
N GLU A 542 27.88 -12.52 -4.10
CA GLU A 542 28.11 -11.18 -4.67
C GLU A 542 26.91 -10.26 -4.44
N PHE A 543 25.70 -10.79 -4.65
CA PHE A 543 24.47 -10.08 -4.36
C PHE A 543 24.35 -9.72 -2.88
N ASP A 544 24.61 -10.70 -1.99
CA ASP A 544 24.57 -10.48 -0.54
C ASP A 544 25.59 -9.42 -0.09
N ALA A 545 26.79 -9.46 -0.64
CA ALA A 545 27.84 -8.48 -0.34
C ALA A 545 27.46 -7.07 -0.81
N GLN A 546 26.88 -6.93 -2.01
CA GLN A 546 26.45 -5.64 -2.54
C GLN A 546 25.25 -5.09 -1.76
N PHE A 547 24.29 -5.95 -1.37
CA PHE A 547 23.18 -5.55 -0.49
C PHE A 547 23.69 -5.05 0.87
N ALA A 548 24.62 -5.79 1.50
CA ALA A 548 25.21 -5.39 2.77
C ALA A 548 25.96 -4.05 2.66
N TYR A 549 26.64 -3.81 1.54
CA TYR A 549 27.32 -2.54 1.30
C TYR A 549 26.32 -1.37 1.12
N CYS A 550 25.24 -1.55 0.38
CA CYS A 550 24.19 -0.54 0.30
C CYS A 550 23.65 -0.19 1.70
N ARG A 551 23.43 -1.20 2.53
CA ARG A 551 22.98 -1.02 3.92
C ARG A 551 23.99 -0.28 4.79
N GLU A 552 25.29 -0.53 4.61
CA GLU A 552 26.35 0.17 5.34
C GLU A 552 26.39 1.67 5.03
N ILE A 553 26.18 2.04 3.74
CA ILE A 553 26.28 3.43 3.27
C ILE A 553 24.95 4.20 3.28
N GLN A 554 23.85 3.57 3.68
CA GLN A 554 22.49 4.14 3.54
C GLN A 554 22.29 5.53 4.17
N ASN A 555 23.03 5.85 5.23
CA ASN A 555 22.98 7.14 5.92
C ASN A 555 24.02 8.14 5.40
N GLY A 556 24.71 7.80 4.31
CA GLY A 556 25.71 8.65 3.67
C GLY A 556 25.15 9.51 2.53
N ASP A 557 25.97 9.72 1.51
CA ASP A 557 25.58 10.45 0.31
C ASP A 557 24.56 9.65 -0.52
N TYR A 558 23.39 10.23 -0.78
CA TYR A 558 22.30 9.57 -1.48
C TYR A 558 22.62 9.22 -2.93
N GLU A 559 23.39 10.06 -3.63
CA GLU A 559 23.82 9.77 -5.00
C GLU A 559 24.70 8.51 -5.06
N THR A 560 25.60 8.35 -4.09
CA THR A 560 26.39 7.11 -3.92
C THR A 560 25.48 5.92 -3.67
N LEU A 561 24.44 6.06 -2.84
CA LEU A 561 23.48 4.98 -2.57
C LEU A 561 22.69 4.60 -3.83
N LEU A 562 22.23 5.56 -4.63
CA LEU A 562 21.58 5.30 -5.90
C LEU A 562 22.47 4.53 -6.88
N GLN A 563 23.75 4.93 -6.99
CA GLN A 563 24.73 4.23 -7.83
C GLN A 563 24.97 2.79 -7.35
N GLU A 564 25.07 2.58 -6.05
CA GLU A 564 25.28 1.23 -5.50
C GLU A 564 24.00 0.36 -5.58
N THR A 565 22.82 0.99 -5.53
CA THR A 565 21.54 0.32 -5.82
C THR A 565 21.47 -0.12 -7.28
N GLN A 566 21.95 0.70 -8.23
CA GLN A 566 22.07 0.29 -9.64
C GLN A 566 22.90 -0.99 -9.78
N LYS A 567 24.08 -1.04 -9.16
CA LYS A 567 24.94 -2.25 -9.21
C LYS A 567 24.25 -3.47 -8.61
N LEU A 568 23.53 -3.29 -7.51
CA LEU A 568 22.76 -4.37 -6.88
C LEU A 568 21.67 -4.89 -7.82
N GLU A 569 20.95 -3.99 -8.50
CA GLU A 569 19.92 -4.36 -9.46
C GLU A 569 20.51 -5.00 -10.72
N GLU A 570 21.67 -4.56 -11.19
CA GLU A 570 22.39 -5.19 -12.29
C GLU A 570 22.80 -6.63 -11.94
N ILE A 571 23.34 -6.88 -10.74
CA ILE A 571 23.64 -8.23 -10.25
C ILE A 571 22.37 -9.09 -10.18
N TYR A 572 21.27 -8.53 -9.65
CA TYR A 572 19.97 -9.20 -9.60
C TYR A 572 19.49 -9.65 -10.99
N LEU A 573 19.63 -8.79 -11.99
CA LEU A 573 19.22 -9.06 -13.37
C LEU A 573 20.20 -10.00 -14.08
N GLU A 574 21.51 -9.87 -13.85
CA GLU A 574 22.52 -10.74 -14.44
C GLU A 574 22.33 -12.20 -14.03
N HIS A 575 21.98 -12.44 -12.77
CA HIS A 575 21.72 -13.78 -12.28
C HIS A 575 20.25 -14.20 -12.40
N VAL A 576 19.38 -13.30 -12.83
CA VAL A 576 17.92 -13.49 -12.86
C VAL A 576 17.43 -14.11 -11.56
N VAL A 577 17.62 -13.37 -10.47
CA VAL A 577 17.18 -13.80 -9.13
C VAL A 577 15.67 -14.04 -9.12
N GLN A 578 14.94 -13.22 -9.86
CA GLN A 578 13.51 -13.39 -10.21
C GLN A 578 13.25 -12.85 -11.61
N CYS A 579 12.06 -13.12 -12.16
CA CYS A 579 11.59 -12.52 -13.41
C CYS A 579 10.54 -11.44 -13.13
N PRO A 580 10.89 -10.15 -13.10
CA PRO A 580 9.92 -9.06 -13.14
C PRO A 580 9.08 -9.15 -14.42
N VAL A 581 7.79 -8.79 -14.34
CA VAL A 581 6.85 -8.90 -15.46
C VAL A 581 6.15 -7.59 -15.73
N VAL A 582 5.48 -7.00 -14.73
CA VAL A 582 4.72 -5.75 -14.88
C VAL A 582 4.90 -4.86 -13.66
N GLN A 583 4.97 -3.57 -13.89
CA GLN A 583 4.83 -2.50 -12.89
C GLN A 583 3.34 -2.21 -12.74
N ASP A 584 2.83 -2.29 -11.53
CA ASP A 584 1.47 -1.89 -11.23
C ASP A 584 1.30 -0.37 -11.34
N VAL A 585 0.17 0.05 -11.92
CA VAL A 585 -0.19 1.45 -12.15
C VAL A 585 -1.56 1.71 -11.54
N VAL A 586 -1.66 2.79 -10.79
CA VAL A 586 -2.90 3.25 -10.19
C VAL A 586 -3.47 4.40 -11.00
N TYR A 587 -4.78 4.36 -11.23
CA TYR A 587 -5.56 5.39 -11.91
C TYR A 587 -6.59 5.97 -10.94
N GLU A 588 -6.62 7.29 -10.84
CA GLU A 588 -7.59 7.98 -9.98
C GLU A 588 -8.30 9.10 -10.72
N LEU A 589 -9.60 9.21 -10.53
CA LEU A 589 -10.41 10.33 -10.98
C LEU A 589 -10.57 11.32 -9.84
N HIS A 590 -10.15 12.57 -10.08
CA HIS A 590 -10.26 13.65 -9.11
C HIS A 590 -11.40 14.60 -9.52
N SER A 591 -12.24 15.03 -8.57
CA SER A 591 -13.30 16.01 -8.84
C SER A 591 -12.72 17.40 -9.11
N ASP A 592 -13.40 18.21 -9.94
CA ASP A 592 -12.97 19.57 -10.26
C ASP A 592 -12.98 20.50 -9.02
N ARG A 593 -13.67 20.12 -7.96
CA ARG A 593 -13.74 20.89 -6.72
C ARG A 593 -12.61 20.60 -5.73
N LEU A 594 -11.88 19.49 -5.91
CA LEU A 594 -10.77 19.09 -5.03
C LEU A 594 -9.50 19.83 -5.42
N VAL A 595 -8.91 20.54 -4.47
CA VAL A 595 -7.61 21.20 -4.62
C VAL A 595 -6.59 20.44 -3.77
N LEU A 596 -5.63 19.80 -4.43
CA LEU A 596 -4.58 19.04 -3.76
C LEU A 596 -3.35 19.92 -3.50
N PRO A 597 -2.64 19.71 -2.39
CA PRO A 597 -1.47 20.52 -2.04
C PRO A 597 -0.22 20.18 -2.85
N VAL A 598 -0.22 19.02 -3.55
CA VAL A 598 0.87 18.58 -4.43
C VAL A 598 0.33 18.34 -5.83
N TYR A 599 1.16 18.58 -6.86
CA TYR A 599 0.77 18.42 -8.26
C TYR A 599 1.16 17.05 -8.84
N THR A 600 1.87 16.21 -8.07
CA THR A 600 2.23 14.84 -8.42
C THR A 600 2.03 13.93 -7.23
N TYR A 601 1.80 12.65 -7.49
CA TYR A 601 1.74 11.65 -6.43
C TYR A 601 3.12 11.50 -5.78
N ILE A 602 3.19 11.60 -4.46
CA ILE A 602 4.42 11.47 -3.69
C ILE A 602 4.38 10.11 -2.97
N PRO A 603 5.26 9.17 -3.31
CA PRO A 603 5.32 7.88 -2.63
C PRO A 603 5.41 8.02 -1.09
N GLY A 604 4.63 7.23 -0.37
CA GLY A 604 4.59 7.28 1.09
C GLY A 604 3.81 8.46 1.70
N PHE A 605 3.55 9.53 0.92
CA PHE A 605 2.75 10.69 1.32
C PHE A 605 1.41 10.77 0.55
N GLY A 606 1.37 10.21 -0.67
CA GLY A 606 0.23 10.30 -1.55
C GLY A 606 0.05 11.69 -2.16
N TRP A 607 -1.18 12.13 -2.26
CA TRP A 607 -1.58 13.46 -2.73
C TRP A 607 -1.62 14.51 -1.61
N GLY A 608 -1.29 14.14 -0.38
CA GLY A 608 -1.48 15.01 0.78
C GLY A 608 -2.93 15.40 1.00
N THR A 609 -3.88 14.55 0.63
CA THR A 609 -5.32 14.83 0.57
C THR A 609 -5.88 15.40 1.86
N CYS A 610 -5.36 15.01 3.03
CA CYS A 610 -5.82 15.55 4.32
C CYS A 610 -5.52 17.06 4.49
N TYR A 611 -4.59 17.61 3.71
CA TYR A 611 -4.25 19.04 3.66
C TYR A 611 -4.85 19.77 2.45
N GLY A 612 -5.63 19.07 1.63
CA GLY A 612 -6.32 19.63 0.48
C GLY A 612 -7.37 20.67 0.86
N ASP A 613 -7.99 21.25 -0.15
CA ASP A 613 -9.10 22.20 0.00
C ASP A 613 -10.25 21.85 -0.95
N ILE A 614 -11.43 22.36 -0.67
CA ILE A 614 -12.62 22.24 -1.52
C ILE A 614 -13.00 23.65 -2.01
N VAL A 615 -13.12 23.77 -3.33
CA VAL A 615 -13.63 24.99 -3.99
C VAL A 615 -15.04 24.73 -4.53
N GLU A 616 -15.84 25.82 -4.65
CA GLU A 616 -17.21 25.75 -5.18
C GLU A 616 -17.27 25.58 -6.72
#